data_b48e5f11c78c214daff82e6e0eb6a651
#
_entry.id   b48e5f11c78c214daff82e6e0eb6a651
#
_cell.length_a   1.000
_cell.length_b   1.000
_cell.length_c   1.000
_cell.angle_alpha   90.00
_cell.angle_beta   90.00
_cell.angle_gamma   90.00
#
_symmetry.space_group_name_H-M   'P 1'
#
loop_
_entity.id
_entity.type
_entity.pdbx_description
1 polymer ?
#
loop_
_entity_poly.entity_id
_entity_poly.type
_entity_poly.pdbx_seq_one_letter_code
_entity_poly.pdbx_strand_id
1 'polypeptide(L)'
;NPLNRCYLCKREIFRKIKKFAGELGAGCVLEGTNADDLHQYRPGIRALRELQIISPLCECGLTKAEIRELAGYLGISAANRPSSPCLATRLPYGTRISYELLERIDEGERYLRDLGFYNVRLRVHGLTSVVNTEAEAEGGAAVENMPCSAQVLENGTNEGTEWLARIEVDREDLPKLLDVRKELIEKIKKLGFNRVTVDLEGFRSGSMDRVKP
;
A
#
# COMPACT_ATOMS: atom_id res chain seq x y z
N ASN A 1 -4.00 -6.43 -8.44
CA ASN A 1 -3.39 -5.16 -8.01
C ASN A 1 -3.11 -4.22 -9.20
N PRO A 2 -4.13 -3.89 -10.05
CA PRO A 2 -3.93 -3.05 -11.25
C PRO A 2 -3.64 -1.59 -10.88
N LEU A 3 -3.14 -0.80 -11.84
CA LEU A 3 -2.83 0.63 -11.65
C LEU A 3 -4.04 1.43 -11.14
N ASN A 4 -5.23 1.11 -11.60
CA ASN A 4 -6.47 1.75 -11.18
C ASN A 4 -7.15 1.08 -9.97
N ARG A 5 -6.41 0.25 -9.19
CA ARG A 5 -6.95 -0.50 -8.04
C ARG A 5 -7.79 0.35 -7.07
N CYS A 6 -7.31 1.57 -6.77
CA CYS A 6 -8.00 2.46 -5.84
C CYS A 6 -9.35 2.93 -6.38
N TYR A 7 -9.45 3.19 -7.68
CA TYR A 7 -10.71 3.52 -8.34
C TYR A 7 -11.69 2.34 -8.27
N LEU A 8 -11.24 1.14 -8.69
CA LEU A 8 -12.08 -0.07 -8.70
C LEU A 8 -12.56 -0.41 -7.30
N CYS A 9 -11.68 -0.39 -6.31
CA CYS A 9 -11.98 -0.67 -4.91
C CYS A 9 -13.00 0.33 -4.35
N LYS A 10 -12.74 1.64 -4.46
CA LYS A 10 -13.64 2.67 -3.97
C LYS A 10 -15.01 2.59 -4.65
N ARG A 11 -15.04 2.41 -5.97
CA ARG A 11 -16.31 2.27 -6.71
C ARG A 11 -17.16 1.13 -6.16
N GLU A 12 -16.57 -0.04 -5.93
CA GLU A 12 -17.31 -1.20 -5.42
C GLU A 12 -17.77 -1.01 -3.97
N ILE A 13 -16.87 -0.52 -3.10
CA ILE A 13 -17.18 -0.30 -1.68
C ILE A 13 -18.28 0.76 -1.54
N PHE A 14 -18.14 1.92 -2.15
CA PHE A 14 -19.10 3.01 -2.00
C PHE A 14 -20.43 2.72 -2.69
N ARG A 15 -20.46 1.89 -3.74
CA ARG A 15 -21.71 1.40 -4.32
C ARG A 15 -22.49 0.56 -3.32
N LYS A 16 -21.81 -0.33 -2.58
CA LYS A 16 -22.42 -1.13 -1.50
C LYS A 16 -22.88 -0.25 -0.33
N ILE A 17 -22.04 0.70 0.09
CA ILE A 17 -22.38 1.64 1.17
C ILE A 17 -23.62 2.47 0.77
N LYS A 18 -23.67 2.99 -0.46
CA LYS A 18 -24.79 3.79 -0.95
C LYS A 18 -26.10 2.99 -0.99
N LYS A 19 -26.02 1.71 -1.42
CA LYS A 19 -27.19 0.82 -1.37
C LYS A 19 -27.65 0.63 0.07
N PHE A 20 -26.75 0.30 0.98
CA PHE A 20 -27.08 0.10 2.40
C PHE A 20 -27.62 1.39 3.06
N ALA A 21 -27.04 2.55 2.75
CA ALA A 21 -27.53 3.84 3.21
C ALA A 21 -28.97 4.10 2.75
N GLY A 22 -29.30 3.76 1.50
CA GLY A 22 -30.68 3.86 0.97
C GLY A 22 -31.65 2.94 1.71
N GLU A 23 -31.26 1.72 2.04
CA GLU A 23 -32.07 0.77 2.83
C GLU A 23 -32.35 1.30 4.25
N LEU A 24 -31.44 2.10 4.80
CA LEU A 24 -31.58 2.77 6.10
C LEU A 24 -32.31 4.13 6.02
N GLY A 25 -32.74 4.57 4.84
CA GLY A 25 -33.35 5.88 4.64
C GLY A 25 -32.37 7.07 4.77
N ALA A 26 -31.07 6.85 4.71
CA ALA A 26 -30.09 7.93 4.76
C ALA A 26 -30.10 8.72 3.43
N GLY A 27 -30.19 10.05 3.53
CA GLY A 27 -30.28 10.94 2.36
C GLY A 27 -28.96 11.11 1.59
N CYS A 28 -27.81 10.86 2.23
CA CYS A 28 -26.49 11.02 1.60
C CYS A 28 -25.45 10.12 2.26
N VAL A 29 -24.30 9.96 1.57
CA VAL A 29 -23.10 9.31 2.08
C VAL A 29 -21.97 10.32 2.06
N LEU A 30 -21.29 10.47 3.18
CA LEU A 30 -20.14 11.36 3.37
C LEU A 30 -18.85 10.57 3.45
N GLU A 31 -17.74 11.18 3.05
CA GLU A 31 -16.39 10.60 3.22
C GLU A 31 -15.34 11.68 3.54
N GLY A 32 -14.13 11.27 3.94
CA GLY A 32 -13.13 12.14 4.54
C GLY A 32 -12.03 12.65 3.60
N THR A 33 -12.24 12.76 2.29
CA THR A 33 -11.28 13.42 1.39
C THR A 33 -11.10 14.87 1.81
N ASN A 34 -9.85 15.36 1.85
CA ASN A 34 -9.50 16.72 2.22
C ASN A 34 -8.95 17.52 1.01
N ALA A 35 -8.67 18.82 1.19
CA ALA A 35 -8.20 19.68 0.10
C ALA A 35 -6.84 19.22 -0.46
N ASP A 36 -5.91 18.74 0.37
CA ASP A 36 -4.59 18.30 -0.07
C ASP A 36 -4.66 17.08 -0.99
N ASP A 37 -5.70 16.23 -0.84
CA ASP A 37 -5.89 15.04 -1.66
C ASP A 37 -6.16 15.38 -3.14
N LEU A 38 -6.65 16.59 -3.44
CA LEU A 38 -6.89 17.04 -4.83
C LEU A 38 -5.60 17.30 -5.59
N HIS A 39 -4.51 17.61 -4.88
CA HIS A 39 -3.20 17.90 -5.44
C HIS A 39 -2.31 16.66 -5.58
N GLN A 40 -2.84 15.47 -5.25
CA GLN A 40 -2.13 14.20 -5.31
C GLN A 40 -2.77 13.27 -6.35
N TYR A 41 -1.99 12.31 -6.84
CA TYR A 41 -2.54 11.24 -7.66
C TYR A 41 -3.45 10.33 -6.82
N ARG A 42 -4.75 10.57 -6.91
CA ARG A 42 -5.81 9.87 -6.14
C ARG A 42 -6.90 9.34 -7.07
N PRO A 43 -6.64 8.27 -7.83
CA PRO A 43 -7.62 7.74 -8.80
C PRO A 43 -8.96 7.35 -8.16
N GLY A 44 -8.98 7.07 -6.86
CA GLY A 44 -10.20 6.79 -6.11
C GLY A 44 -11.19 7.95 -6.00
N ILE A 45 -10.74 9.21 -6.13
CA ILE A 45 -11.61 10.40 -6.09
C ILE A 45 -12.61 10.39 -7.26
N ARG A 46 -12.19 9.89 -8.43
CA ARG A 46 -13.08 9.72 -9.58
C ARG A 46 -14.29 8.86 -9.24
N ALA A 47 -14.10 7.74 -8.53
CA ALA A 47 -15.21 6.86 -8.12
C ALA A 47 -16.19 7.56 -7.18
N LEU A 48 -15.70 8.41 -6.26
CA LEU A 48 -16.54 9.18 -5.34
C LEU A 48 -17.43 10.16 -6.10
N ARG A 49 -16.85 10.88 -7.07
CA ARG A 49 -17.61 11.82 -7.93
C ARG A 49 -18.69 11.12 -8.75
N GLU A 50 -18.33 10.00 -9.42
CA GLU A 50 -19.26 9.19 -10.22
C GLU A 50 -20.44 8.67 -9.38
N LEU A 51 -20.20 8.35 -8.10
CA LEU A 51 -21.23 7.85 -7.17
C LEU A 51 -21.91 8.97 -6.37
N GLN A 52 -21.56 10.23 -6.61
CA GLN A 52 -22.12 11.37 -5.87
C GLN A 52 -21.93 11.25 -4.35
N ILE A 53 -20.76 10.80 -3.92
CA ILE A 53 -20.36 10.77 -2.52
C ILE A 53 -19.85 12.16 -2.16
N ILE A 54 -20.31 12.70 -1.07
CA ILE A 54 -20.01 14.06 -0.61
C ILE A 54 -18.73 14.04 0.21
N SER A 55 -17.81 14.97 -0.05
CA SER A 55 -16.53 15.14 0.67
C SER A 55 -16.53 16.49 1.41
N PRO A 56 -17.21 16.64 2.55
CA PRO A 56 -17.44 17.95 3.18
C PRO A 56 -16.14 18.67 3.55
N LEU A 57 -15.12 17.94 4.02
CA LEU A 57 -13.85 18.53 4.40
C LEU A 57 -13.13 19.15 3.17
N CYS A 58 -13.23 18.47 2.03
CA CYS A 58 -12.68 18.97 0.77
C CYS A 58 -13.48 20.16 0.24
N GLU A 59 -14.82 20.12 0.32
CA GLU A 59 -15.71 21.20 -0.12
C GLU A 59 -15.51 22.48 0.71
N CYS A 60 -15.21 22.32 2.01
CA CYS A 60 -14.82 23.43 2.90
C CYS A 60 -13.37 23.88 2.73
N GLY A 61 -12.59 23.27 1.83
CA GLY A 61 -11.18 23.63 1.59
C GLY A 61 -10.23 23.26 2.72
N LEU A 62 -10.64 22.38 3.65
CA LEU A 62 -9.81 22.03 4.81
C LEU A 62 -8.62 21.15 4.41
N THR A 63 -7.44 21.59 4.82
CA THR A 63 -6.19 20.84 4.69
C THR A 63 -6.08 19.74 5.75
N LYS A 64 -5.20 18.77 5.52
CA LYS A 64 -4.94 17.71 6.50
C LYS A 64 -4.39 18.24 7.82
N ALA A 65 -3.63 19.32 7.80
CA ALA A 65 -3.10 19.97 9.00
C ALA A 65 -4.23 20.57 9.84
N GLU A 66 -5.11 21.37 9.24
CA GLU A 66 -6.26 21.98 9.90
C GLU A 66 -7.23 20.93 10.44
N ILE A 67 -7.48 19.85 9.69
CA ILE A 67 -8.33 18.74 10.16
C ILE A 67 -7.74 18.10 11.42
N ARG A 68 -6.42 17.91 11.48
CA ARG A 68 -5.75 17.35 12.67
C ARG A 68 -5.82 18.29 13.86
N GLU A 69 -5.63 19.57 13.64
CA GLU A 69 -5.75 20.59 14.68
C GLU A 69 -7.18 20.63 15.26
N LEU A 70 -8.19 20.68 14.38
CA LEU A 70 -9.60 20.62 14.78
C LEU A 70 -9.93 19.32 15.53
N ALA A 71 -9.44 18.18 15.05
CA ALA A 71 -9.63 16.90 15.71
C ALA A 71 -8.99 16.87 17.10
N GLY A 72 -7.81 17.48 17.26
CA GLY A 72 -7.16 17.65 18.55
C GLY A 72 -7.97 18.54 19.50
N TYR A 73 -8.46 19.67 19.00
CA TYR A 73 -9.32 20.57 19.77
C TYR A 73 -10.62 19.88 20.24
N LEU A 74 -11.21 19.04 19.39
CA LEU A 74 -12.42 18.27 19.70
C LEU A 74 -12.15 17.00 20.53
N GLY A 75 -10.90 16.75 20.94
CA GLY A 75 -10.53 15.57 21.74
C GLY A 75 -10.63 14.25 20.99
N ILE A 76 -10.59 14.27 19.65
CA ILE A 76 -10.66 13.04 18.84
C ILE A 76 -9.31 12.32 18.90
N SER A 77 -9.30 11.11 19.44
CA SER A 77 -8.07 10.32 19.67
C SER A 77 -7.27 9.98 18.40
N ALA A 78 -7.92 10.08 17.24
CA ALA A 78 -7.28 9.81 15.94
C ALA A 78 -6.49 11.00 15.38
N ALA A 79 -6.52 12.19 16.00
CA ALA A 79 -5.88 13.42 15.52
C ALA A 79 -4.39 13.22 15.18
N ASN A 80 -3.66 12.48 16.03
CA ASN A 80 -2.23 12.22 15.88
C ASN A 80 -1.89 10.88 15.22
N ARG A 81 -2.87 10.14 14.71
CA ARG A 81 -2.59 8.86 14.05
C ARG A 81 -1.77 9.03 12.78
N PRO A 82 -0.73 8.18 12.56
CA PRO A 82 -0.03 8.16 11.30
C PRO A 82 -0.96 7.74 10.16
N SER A 83 -0.66 8.17 8.95
CA SER A 83 -1.40 7.75 7.76
C SER A 83 -1.27 6.24 7.57
N SER A 84 -2.41 5.53 7.50
CA SER A 84 -2.44 4.08 7.29
C SER A 84 -3.11 3.74 5.95
N PRO A 85 -2.38 3.82 4.83
CA PRO A 85 -2.91 3.42 3.54
C PRO A 85 -3.16 1.91 3.48
N CYS A 86 -4.06 1.51 2.57
CA CYS A 86 -4.41 0.11 2.32
C CYS A 86 -3.18 -0.79 2.16
N LEU A 87 -3.21 -1.99 2.74
CA LEU A 87 -2.12 -2.97 2.66
C LEU A 87 -1.75 -3.37 1.21
N ALA A 88 -2.68 -3.30 0.26
CA ALA A 88 -2.38 -3.52 -1.16
C ALA A 88 -1.30 -2.57 -1.71
N THR A 89 -1.04 -1.43 -1.04
CA THR A 89 0.05 -0.53 -1.41
C THR A 89 1.44 -1.08 -1.05
N ARG A 90 1.52 -2.17 -0.29
CA ARG A 90 2.78 -2.85 0.04
C ARG A 90 3.27 -3.74 -1.10
N LEU A 91 2.41 -4.02 -2.06
CA LEU A 91 2.67 -4.89 -3.20
C LEU A 91 2.90 -4.07 -4.47
N PRO A 92 3.84 -4.47 -5.34
CA PRO A 92 3.98 -3.88 -6.66
C PRO A 92 2.68 -3.95 -7.46
N TYR A 93 2.47 -3.01 -8.38
CA TYR A 93 1.39 -3.13 -9.35
C TYR A 93 1.53 -4.42 -10.17
N GLY A 94 0.43 -5.03 -10.55
CA GLY A 94 0.40 -6.32 -11.25
C GLY A 94 0.45 -7.54 -10.33
N THR A 95 0.97 -7.44 -9.10
CA THR A 95 0.99 -8.55 -8.16
C THR A 95 -0.42 -8.97 -7.76
N ARG A 96 -0.70 -10.27 -7.80
CA ARG A 96 -1.96 -10.82 -7.29
C ARG A 96 -2.07 -10.61 -5.79
N ILE A 97 -3.18 -10.03 -5.35
CA ILE A 97 -3.47 -9.85 -3.93
C ILE A 97 -4.06 -11.16 -3.39
N SER A 98 -3.46 -11.72 -2.33
CA SER A 98 -4.04 -12.79 -1.53
C SER A 98 -4.24 -12.31 -0.09
N TYR A 99 -5.28 -12.79 0.57
CA TYR A 99 -5.52 -12.46 1.99
C TYR A 99 -4.36 -12.93 2.87
N GLU A 100 -3.85 -14.14 2.61
CA GLU A 100 -2.72 -14.71 3.34
C GLU A 100 -1.48 -13.79 3.30
N LEU A 101 -1.14 -13.27 2.11
CA LEU A 101 0.01 -12.36 1.97
C LEU A 101 -0.24 -11.03 2.68
N LEU A 102 -1.48 -10.50 2.64
CA LEU A 102 -1.84 -9.28 3.36
C LEU A 102 -1.78 -9.48 4.88
N GLU A 103 -2.22 -10.64 5.40
CA GLU A 103 -2.12 -10.97 6.82
C GLU A 103 -0.67 -11.05 7.30
N ARG A 104 0.21 -11.70 6.52
CA ARG A 104 1.65 -11.73 6.79
C ARG A 104 2.26 -10.32 6.86
N ILE A 105 1.86 -9.44 5.94
CA ILE A 105 2.31 -8.05 5.92
C ILE A 105 1.80 -7.31 7.16
N ASP A 106 0.52 -7.43 7.48
CA ASP A 106 -0.07 -6.75 8.64
C ASP A 106 0.56 -7.22 9.96
N GLU A 107 0.78 -8.52 10.10
CA GLU A 107 1.45 -9.08 11.29
C GLU A 107 2.90 -8.57 11.41
N GLY A 108 3.63 -8.50 10.30
CA GLY A 108 4.98 -7.95 10.29
C GLY A 108 5.01 -6.46 10.66
N GLU A 109 4.10 -5.63 10.11
CA GLU A 109 3.98 -4.21 10.47
C GLU A 109 3.52 -4.02 11.91
N ARG A 110 2.64 -4.88 12.42
CA ARG A 110 2.19 -4.85 13.83
C ARG A 110 3.35 -5.15 14.76
N TYR A 111 4.11 -6.20 14.49
CA TYR A 111 5.30 -6.53 15.27
C TYR A 111 6.30 -5.37 15.34
N LEU A 112 6.56 -4.69 14.23
CA LEU A 112 7.43 -3.51 14.23
C LEU A 112 6.84 -2.35 15.04
N ARG A 113 5.52 -2.12 14.98
CA ARG A 113 4.86 -1.12 15.83
C ARG A 113 4.96 -1.47 17.32
N ASP A 114 4.84 -2.74 17.68
CA ASP A 114 4.98 -3.22 19.07
C ASP A 114 6.41 -3.01 19.60
N LEU A 115 7.42 -3.04 18.72
CA LEU A 115 8.80 -2.64 19.04
C LEU A 115 8.99 -1.11 19.15
N GLY A 116 7.92 -0.34 18.97
CA GLY A 116 7.92 1.12 19.13
C GLY A 116 8.37 1.90 17.90
N PHE A 117 8.26 1.34 16.69
CA PHE A 117 8.43 2.09 15.45
C PHE A 117 7.11 2.75 15.05
N TYR A 118 7.13 4.07 14.80
CA TYR A 118 5.90 4.83 14.55
C TYR A 118 5.42 4.71 13.10
N ASN A 119 6.26 5.07 12.13
CA ASN A 119 5.97 4.94 10.71
C ASN A 119 6.62 3.67 10.16
N VAL A 120 5.81 2.67 9.88
CA VAL A 120 6.29 1.36 9.41
C VAL A 120 5.62 1.00 8.10
N ARG A 121 6.41 0.48 7.15
CA ARG A 121 5.90 -0.21 5.96
C ARG A 121 6.74 -1.46 5.69
N LEU A 122 6.06 -2.56 5.51
CA LEU A 122 6.66 -3.81 5.05
C LEU A 122 6.28 -4.00 3.58
N ARG A 123 7.15 -3.53 2.68
CA ARG A 123 6.97 -3.68 1.23
C ARG A 123 7.39 -5.07 0.81
N VAL A 124 6.65 -5.66 -0.12
CA VAL A 124 6.90 -7.03 -0.56
C VAL A 124 7.21 -7.04 -2.04
N HIS A 125 8.25 -7.75 -2.42
CA HIS A 125 8.66 -7.94 -3.80
C HIS A 125 8.81 -9.43 -4.08
N GLY A 126 8.26 -9.91 -5.20
CA GLY A 126 8.51 -11.27 -5.67
C GLY A 126 9.95 -11.38 -6.15
N LEU A 127 10.63 -12.43 -5.71
CA LEU A 127 11.92 -12.83 -6.24
C LEU A 127 11.64 -13.86 -7.33
N THR A 128 11.71 -13.45 -8.59
CA THR A 128 11.76 -14.41 -9.69
C THR A 128 13.15 -15.03 -9.69
N SER A 129 13.24 -16.33 -9.42
CA SER A 129 14.42 -17.10 -9.81
C SER A 129 14.50 -17.00 -11.32
N VAL A 130 15.49 -16.29 -11.84
CA VAL A 130 15.90 -16.47 -13.25
C VAL A 130 16.49 -17.87 -13.29
N VAL A 131 15.64 -18.86 -13.55
CA VAL A 131 16.11 -20.16 -14.03
C VAL A 131 16.64 -19.86 -15.41
N ASN A 132 17.96 -19.78 -15.56
CA ASN A 132 18.59 -19.91 -16.86
C ASN A 132 18.22 -21.30 -17.39
N THR A 133 17.08 -21.42 -18.04
CA THR A 133 16.90 -22.45 -19.04
C THR A 133 17.82 -22.01 -20.18
N GLU A 134 18.97 -22.64 -20.28
CA GLU A 134 19.69 -22.76 -21.53
C GLU A 134 18.77 -23.51 -22.50
N ALA A 135 17.79 -22.79 -23.06
CA ALA A 135 17.05 -23.21 -24.21
C ALA A 135 17.76 -22.59 -25.40
N GLU A 136 18.33 -23.48 -26.17
CA GLU A 136 19.08 -23.30 -27.40
C GLU A 136 18.52 -22.16 -28.25
N ALA A 137 19.42 -21.26 -28.62
CA ALA A 137 19.15 -20.15 -29.51
C ALA A 137 18.94 -20.67 -30.95
N GLU A 138 17.72 -20.66 -31.42
CA GLU A 138 17.44 -20.48 -32.84
C GLU A 138 16.32 -19.47 -33.03
N GLY A 139 16.63 -18.35 -33.68
CA GLY A 139 15.66 -17.39 -34.18
C GLY A 139 15.63 -16.02 -33.47
N GLY A 140 16.44 -15.09 -33.98
CA GLY A 140 16.50 -13.71 -33.50
C GLY A 140 15.21 -12.95 -33.69
N ALA A 141 14.76 -12.30 -32.62
CA ALA A 141 13.99 -11.09 -32.64
C ALA A 141 14.44 -10.22 -31.46
N ALA A 142 14.81 -8.98 -31.76
CA ALA A 142 15.33 -8.03 -30.81
C ALA A 142 14.33 -7.77 -29.67
N VAL A 143 14.77 -8.04 -28.44
CA VAL A 143 14.03 -7.61 -27.23
C VAL A 143 14.57 -6.25 -26.84
N GLU A 144 13.95 -5.20 -27.34
CA GLU A 144 14.21 -3.83 -26.91
C GLU A 144 13.60 -3.58 -25.53
N ASN A 145 14.49 -3.20 -24.59
CA ASN A 145 14.25 -2.42 -23.39
C ASN A 145 12.91 -2.55 -22.65
N MET A 146 12.73 -3.63 -21.90
CA MET A 146 11.77 -3.65 -20.79
C MET A 146 12.47 -3.43 -19.44
N PRO A 147 12.01 -2.49 -18.61
CA PRO A 147 12.58 -2.30 -17.28
C PRO A 147 12.35 -3.56 -16.44
N CYS A 148 13.36 -3.96 -15.67
CA CYS A 148 13.47 -5.18 -14.86
C CYS A 148 12.35 -5.41 -13.80
N SER A 149 11.33 -4.55 -13.74
CA SER A 149 10.21 -4.62 -12.80
C SER A 149 8.88 -5.10 -13.41
N ALA A 150 8.84 -5.43 -14.69
CA ALA A 150 7.60 -5.66 -15.42
C ALA A 150 7.41 -7.08 -15.96
N GLN A 151 8.12 -8.09 -15.43
CA GLN A 151 7.73 -9.47 -15.71
C GLN A 151 6.46 -9.80 -14.91
N VAL A 152 5.32 -9.57 -15.54
CA VAL A 152 4.02 -10.08 -15.10
C VAL A 152 4.16 -11.60 -15.03
N LEU A 153 3.98 -12.17 -13.84
CA LEU A 153 3.81 -13.62 -13.70
C LEU A 153 2.51 -14.00 -14.41
N GLU A 154 2.61 -14.49 -15.63
CA GLU A 154 1.46 -14.90 -16.46
C GLU A 154 0.64 -16.05 -15.85
N ASN A 155 1.15 -16.72 -14.82
CA ASN A 155 0.48 -17.80 -14.13
C ASN A 155 -0.02 -17.30 -12.76
N GLY A 156 -1.30 -17.04 -12.68
CA GLY A 156 -2.06 -16.40 -11.60
C GLY A 156 -2.03 -17.04 -10.20
N THR A 157 -1.00 -17.79 -9.81
CA THR A 157 -0.82 -18.34 -8.46
C THR A 157 0.46 -17.78 -7.84
N ASN A 158 0.40 -17.41 -6.55
CA ASN A 158 1.58 -17.03 -5.79
C ASN A 158 2.35 -18.26 -5.28
N GLU A 159 1.97 -19.46 -5.71
CA GLU A 159 2.59 -20.72 -5.32
C GLU A 159 4.01 -20.80 -5.87
N GLY A 160 4.98 -21.07 -5.00
CA GLY A 160 6.40 -21.12 -5.35
C GLY A 160 7.10 -19.77 -5.49
N THR A 161 6.42 -18.65 -5.30
CA THR A 161 7.06 -17.33 -5.33
C THR A 161 7.85 -17.10 -4.05
N GLU A 162 9.15 -16.87 -4.17
CA GLU A 162 9.96 -16.36 -3.06
C GLU A 162 9.67 -14.88 -2.85
N TRP A 163 9.51 -14.48 -1.58
CA TRP A 163 9.17 -13.12 -1.21
C TRP A 163 10.29 -12.41 -0.46
N LEU A 164 10.63 -11.21 -0.92
CA LEU A 164 11.50 -10.29 -0.22
C LEU A 164 10.64 -9.28 0.56
N ALA A 165 10.88 -9.17 1.86
CA ALA A 165 10.33 -8.13 2.71
C ALA A 165 11.32 -6.96 2.77
N ARG A 166 10.89 -5.76 2.32
CA ARG A 166 11.64 -4.51 2.46
C ARG A 166 10.97 -3.65 3.52
N ILE A 167 11.70 -3.40 4.60
CA ILE A 167 11.23 -2.63 5.75
C ILE A 167 11.57 -1.15 5.53
N GLU A 168 10.56 -0.30 5.66
CA GLU A 168 10.68 1.15 5.69
C GLU A 168 10.26 1.63 7.08
N VAL A 169 11.14 2.37 7.77
CA VAL A 169 10.88 3.08 9.03
C VAL A 169 11.35 4.53 8.88
N ASP A 170 11.06 5.39 9.83
CA ASP A 170 11.60 6.74 9.83
C ASP A 170 13.15 6.69 9.84
N ARG A 171 13.81 7.65 9.20
CA ARG A 171 15.28 7.65 9.06
C ARG A 171 15.99 7.62 10.40
N GLU A 172 15.44 8.32 11.36
CA GLU A 172 15.95 8.42 12.73
C GLU A 172 15.90 7.07 13.46
N ASP A 173 14.99 6.19 13.05
CA ASP A 173 14.79 4.87 13.63
C ASP A 173 15.68 3.78 13.01
N LEU A 174 16.42 4.06 11.92
CA LEU A 174 17.28 3.08 11.28
C LEU A 174 18.32 2.45 12.22
N PRO A 175 19.02 3.21 13.09
CA PRO A 175 19.93 2.61 14.06
C PRO A 175 19.22 1.64 15.01
N LYS A 176 18.06 2.04 15.55
CA LYS A 176 17.23 1.20 16.44
C LYS A 176 16.81 -0.10 15.75
N LEU A 177 16.48 -0.04 14.43
CA LEU A 177 16.11 -1.22 13.65
C LEU A 177 17.28 -2.22 13.57
N LEU A 178 18.52 -1.73 13.43
CA LEU A 178 19.71 -2.56 13.39
C LEU A 178 19.98 -3.23 14.75
N ASP A 179 19.68 -2.58 15.86
CA ASP A 179 19.84 -3.15 17.20
C ASP A 179 18.96 -4.39 17.40
N VAL A 180 17.72 -4.35 16.90
CA VAL A 180 16.75 -5.46 17.01
C VAL A 180 16.80 -6.44 15.84
N ARG A 181 17.79 -6.32 14.94
CA ARG A 181 17.83 -7.06 13.66
C ARG A 181 17.68 -8.58 13.78
N LYS A 182 18.24 -9.20 14.84
CA LYS A 182 18.22 -10.67 14.99
C LYS A 182 16.77 -11.17 15.19
N GLU A 183 16.08 -10.62 16.17
CA GLU A 183 14.69 -10.96 16.48
C GLU A 183 13.76 -10.64 15.34
N LEU A 184 13.99 -9.47 14.70
CA LEU A 184 13.22 -9.02 13.55
C LEU A 184 13.34 -9.97 12.37
N ILE A 185 14.55 -10.39 11.99
CA ILE A 185 14.78 -11.33 10.89
C ILE A 185 14.08 -12.67 11.18
N GLU A 186 14.20 -13.20 12.40
CA GLU A 186 13.55 -14.44 12.78
C GLU A 186 12.03 -14.34 12.68
N LYS A 187 11.44 -13.26 13.21
CA LYS A 187 9.99 -13.02 13.14
C LYS A 187 9.51 -12.91 11.70
N ILE A 188 10.15 -12.07 10.87
CA ILE A 188 9.74 -11.86 9.49
C ILE A 188 9.90 -13.14 8.66
N LYS A 189 10.96 -13.91 8.87
CA LYS A 189 11.12 -15.22 8.21
C LYS A 189 10.04 -16.24 8.63
N LYS A 190 9.66 -16.26 9.90
CA LYS A 190 8.55 -17.11 10.39
C LYS A 190 7.21 -16.74 9.74
N LEU A 191 7.03 -15.51 9.31
CA LEU A 191 5.87 -15.08 8.53
C LEU A 191 5.93 -15.54 7.05
N GLY A 192 6.98 -16.26 6.65
CA GLY A 192 7.11 -16.83 5.31
C GLY A 192 7.78 -15.91 4.28
N PHE A 193 8.53 -14.89 4.72
CA PHE A 193 9.38 -14.10 3.83
C PHE A 193 10.77 -14.72 3.73
N ASN A 194 11.26 -14.91 2.50
CA ASN A 194 12.54 -15.58 2.25
C ASN A 194 13.73 -14.68 2.53
N ARG A 195 13.59 -13.38 2.25
CA ARG A 195 14.63 -12.37 2.46
C ARG A 195 14.06 -11.15 3.16
N VAL A 196 14.90 -10.53 4.01
CA VAL A 196 14.56 -9.31 4.75
C VAL A 196 15.59 -8.25 4.41
N THR A 197 15.12 -7.08 4.00
CA THR A 197 15.96 -5.93 3.66
C THR A 197 15.41 -4.65 4.31
N VAL A 198 16.23 -3.62 4.36
CA VAL A 198 15.86 -2.30 4.89
C VAL A 198 16.02 -1.28 3.77
N ASP A 199 15.06 -0.38 3.64
CA ASP A 199 15.20 0.78 2.77
C ASP A 199 16.02 1.85 3.49
N LEU A 200 17.24 2.10 3.01
CA LEU A 200 18.15 3.09 3.62
C LEU A 200 17.67 4.54 3.43
N GLU A 201 16.78 4.80 2.48
CA GLU A 201 16.18 6.12 2.32
C GLU A 201 15.08 6.38 3.36
N GLY A 202 14.70 5.36 4.13
CA GLY A 202 13.65 5.40 5.14
C GLY A 202 12.25 5.48 4.55
N PHE A 203 11.26 5.71 5.41
CA PHE A 203 9.87 5.82 5.02
C PHE A 203 9.63 7.03 4.10
N ARG A 204 8.97 6.77 2.97
CA ARG A 204 8.49 7.79 2.03
C ARG A 204 7.08 7.48 1.55
N SER A 205 6.20 8.47 1.65
CA SER A 205 4.84 8.34 1.11
C SER A 205 4.91 8.14 -0.41
N GLY A 206 4.17 7.14 -0.94
CA GLY A 206 4.11 6.87 -2.38
C GLY A 206 5.36 6.23 -2.99
N SER A 207 6.27 5.65 -2.19
CA SER A 207 7.50 5.01 -2.70
C SER A 207 7.26 3.90 -3.73
N MET A 208 6.07 3.28 -3.72
CA MET A 208 5.65 2.26 -4.69
C MET A 208 4.87 2.83 -5.90
N ASP A 209 4.51 4.11 -5.88
CA ASP A 209 3.66 4.73 -6.91
C ASP A 209 4.52 5.42 -8.01
N ARG A 210 5.70 4.88 -8.31
CA ARG A 210 6.66 5.46 -9.27
C ARG A 210 6.22 5.42 -10.75
N VAL A 211 5.01 5.04 -11.06
CA VAL A 211 4.45 5.25 -12.39
C VAL A 211 3.86 6.65 -12.41
N LYS A 212 4.70 7.67 -12.61
CA LYS A 212 4.19 8.94 -13.12
C LYS A 212 3.72 8.70 -14.55
N PRO A 213 2.51 9.13 -14.89
CA PRO A 213 2.07 9.15 -16.29
C PRO A 213 2.98 10.04 -17.13
#